data_b96a6e5e473127c533c5969a4db5bbc4
#
_entry.id   b96a6e5e473127c533c5969a4db5bbc4
#
_cell.length_a   1.000
_cell.length_b   1.000
_cell.length_c   1.000
_cell.angle_alpha   90.00
_cell.angle_beta   90.00
_cell.angle_gamma   90.00
#
_symmetry.space_group_name_H-M   'P 1'
#
loop_
_entity.id
_entity.type
_entity.pdbx_description
1 polymer ?
#
loop_
_entity_poly.entity_id
_entity_poly.type
_entity_poly.pdbx_seq_one_letter_code
_entity_poly.pdbx_strand_id
1 'polypeptide(L)'
;MQRVSFQIPETAREDVLDGILPLLPSGIVERPLGDGVSEISSVAAALPRAQELRAATPVELDALAYEDVPADWRERRRRFGGGAVLISDRLVVRSPHDPEVPEGLMEVVIERGASGFGSGSHPTTQMCLGLLLDLEPAGGATDLGCGVGTLAIAAAKLGWSPVSGLDREAPAIQEARANARRNGVEAEFGHADVETAELPLRELLMANAPPPVHRVLAAAVTPQVRHVIVSGIVEGEMEEVQAAYAAAGLHPQRGMAADTWIAMLLGREA
;
A
#
# COMPACT_ATOMS: atom_id res chain seq x y z
N MET A 1 -24.57 0.40 0.74
CA MET A 1 -23.62 0.58 -0.37
C MET A 1 -23.28 -0.77 -0.91
N GLN A 2 -22.93 -0.83 -2.18
CA GLN A 2 -22.52 -2.08 -2.82
C GLN A 2 -21.10 -1.93 -3.39
N ARG A 3 -20.38 -3.02 -3.41
CA ARG A 3 -19.15 -3.21 -4.16
C ARG A 3 -19.47 -4.04 -5.38
N VAL A 4 -19.01 -3.62 -6.53
CA VAL A 4 -18.94 -4.46 -7.72
C VAL A 4 -17.48 -4.87 -7.94
N SER A 5 -17.24 -6.13 -8.29
CA SER A 5 -15.94 -6.62 -8.71
C SER A 5 -16.09 -7.56 -9.90
N PHE A 6 -15.09 -7.59 -10.79
CA PHE A 6 -15.01 -8.47 -11.94
C PHE A 6 -13.56 -8.59 -12.41
N GLN A 7 -13.29 -9.62 -13.22
CA GLN A 7 -11.98 -9.90 -13.77
C GLN A 7 -11.93 -9.62 -15.25
N ILE A 8 -10.79 -9.13 -15.72
CA ILE A 8 -10.53 -8.82 -17.13
C ILE A 8 -9.13 -9.29 -17.53
N PRO A 9 -8.92 -9.67 -18.82
CA PRO A 9 -7.57 -9.84 -19.35
C PRO A 9 -6.82 -8.51 -19.39
N GLU A 10 -5.55 -8.51 -19.00
CA GLU A 10 -4.70 -7.29 -19.07
C GLU A 10 -4.61 -6.72 -20.48
N THR A 11 -4.67 -7.57 -21.49
CA THR A 11 -4.67 -7.17 -22.91
C THR A 11 -5.89 -6.34 -23.33
N ALA A 12 -6.99 -6.39 -22.58
CA ALA A 12 -8.21 -5.62 -22.82
C ALA A 12 -8.40 -4.45 -21.85
N ARG A 13 -7.41 -4.19 -20.98
CA ARG A 13 -7.49 -3.25 -19.87
C ARG A 13 -7.91 -1.84 -20.31
N GLU A 14 -7.23 -1.25 -21.27
CA GLU A 14 -7.51 0.14 -21.72
C GLU A 14 -8.94 0.26 -22.27
N ASP A 15 -9.32 -0.62 -23.17
CA ASP A 15 -10.66 -0.61 -23.81
C ASP A 15 -11.78 -0.81 -22.78
N VAL A 16 -11.54 -1.66 -21.77
CA VAL A 16 -12.50 -1.88 -20.67
C VAL A 16 -12.59 -0.65 -19.79
N LEU A 17 -11.46 -0.08 -19.36
CA LEU A 17 -11.45 1.08 -18.49
C LEU A 17 -12.12 2.29 -19.14
N ASP A 18 -11.87 2.55 -20.42
CA ASP A 18 -12.51 3.63 -21.16
C ASP A 18 -14.04 3.49 -21.18
N GLY A 19 -14.54 2.27 -21.28
CA GLY A 19 -15.99 2.00 -21.27
C GLY A 19 -16.63 2.12 -19.89
N ILE A 20 -15.98 1.65 -18.83
CA ILE A 20 -16.59 1.55 -17.51
C ILE A 20 -16.36 2.77 -16.61
N LEU A 21 -15.27 3.53 -16.78
CA LEU A 21 -14.97 4.69 -15.93
C LEU A 21 -16.12 5.72 -15.89
N PRO A 22 -16.80 6.03 -17.01
CA PRO A 22 -17.97 6.92 -16.98
C PRO A 22 -19.14 6.39 -16.14
N LEU A 23 -19.24 5.06 -15.99
CA LEU A 23 -20.30 4.39 -15.22
C LEU A 23 -19.94 4.25 -13.74
N LEU A 24 -18.66 4.40 -13.38
CA LEU A 24 -18.12 4.22 -12.02
C LEU A 24 -17.53 5.53 -11.46
N PRO A 25 -18.34 6.56 -11.23
CA PRO A 25 -17.87 7.90 -10.85
C PRO A 25 -17.19 7.95 -9.47
N SER A 26 -17.29 6.87 -8.69
CA SER A 26 -16.57 6.73 -7.41
C SER A 26 -15.12 6.27 -7.58
N GLY A 27 -14.67 6.08 -8.83
CA GLY A 27 -13.38 5.49 -9.17
C GLY A 27 -13.36 3.96 -9.08
N ILE A 28 -12.23 3.40 -9.43
CA ILE A 28 -11.98 1.95 -9.42
C ILE A 28 -10.76 1.62 -8.56
N VAL A 29 -10.68 0.39 -8.12
CA VAL A 29 -9.48 -0.26 -7.58
C VAL A 29 -9.15 -1.42 -8.50
N GLU A 30 -7.91 -1.47 -8.97
CA GLU A 30 -7.41 -2.55 -9.81
C GLU A 30 -6.45 -3.44 -9.00
N ARG A 31 -6.55 -4.75 -9.18
CA ARG A 31 -5.69 -5.74 -8.53
C ARG A 31 -5.26 -6.79 -9.56
N PRO A 32 -3.98 -6.84 -9.96
CA PRO A 32 -3.46 -7.95 -10.75
C PRO A 32 -3.61 -9.28 -10.00
N LEU A 33 -4.11 -10.30 -10.69
CA LEU A 33 -4.28 -11.66 -10.15
C LEU A 33 -3.21 -12.64 -10.61
N GLY A 34 -2.31 -12.20 -11.52
CA GLY A 34 -1.39 -13.08 -12.24
C GLY A 34 -1.99 -13.63 -13.53
N ASP A 35 -1.21 -14.38 -14.30
CA ASP A 35 -1.60 -15.01 -15.57
C ASP A 35 -2.23 -14.05 -16.60
N GLY A 36 -1.86 -12.76 -16.55
CA GLY A 36 -2.40 -11.73 -17.45
C GLY A 36 -3.87 -11.36 -17.18
N VAL A 37 -4.32 -11.50 -15.93
CA VAL A 37 -5.68 -11.17 -15.48
C VAL A 37 -5.62 -10.13 -14.36
N SER A 38 -6.48 -9.12 -14.43
CA SER A 38 -6.70 -8.13 -13.36
C SER A 38 -8.12 -8.16 -12.83
N GLU A 39 -8.30 -7.98 -11.53
CA GLU A 39 -9.59 -7.72 -10.89
C GLU A 39 -9.82 -6.22 -10.81
N ILE A 40 -10.96 -5.77 -11.31
CA ILE A 40 -11.44 -4.40 -11.17
C ILE A 40 -12.55 -4.37 -10.11
N SER A 41 -12.51 -3.40 -9.21
CA SER A 41 -13.60 -3.21 -8.25
C SER A 41 -13.95 -1.74 -8.03
N SER A 42 -15.20 -1.47 -7.69
CA SER A 42 -15.69 -0.13 -7.33
C SER A 42 -16.74 -0.23 -6.23
N VAL A 43 -16.84 0.81 -5.39
CA VAL A 43 -17.82 0.89 -4.30
C VAL A 43 -18.63 2.17 -4.44
N ALA A 44 -19.95 2.06 -4.56
CA ALA A 44 -20.85 3.21 -4.66
C ALA A 44 -22.20 2.95 -3.99
N ALA A 45 -22.96 4.03 -3.75
CA ALA A 45 -24.33 3.93 -3.26
C ALA A 45 -25.30 3.39 -4.32
N ALA A 46 -25.01 3.71 -5.59
CA ALA A 46 -25.66 3.18 -6.76
C ALA A 46 -24.58 2.74 -7.75
N LEU A 47 -24.57 1.47 -8.07
CA LEU A 47 -23.69 0.88 -9.06
C LEU A 47 -24.47 0.61 -10.35
N PRO A 48 -23.82 0.65 -11.51
CA PRO A 48 -24.44 0.22 -12.77
C PRO A 48 -24.85 -1.25 -12.64
N ARG A 49 -25.90 -1.62 -13.35
CA ARG A 49 -26.33 -3.01 -13.42
C ARG A 49 -25.34 -3.85 -14.22
N ALA A 50 -25.29 -5.15 -13.96
CA ALA A 50 -24.41 -6.08 -14.68
C ALA A 50 -24.54 -5.96 -16.21
N GLN A 51 -25.75 -5.73 -16.70
CA GLN A 51 -26.01 -5.55 -18.12
C GLN A 51 -25.40 -4.27 -18.69
N GLU A 52 -25.38 -3.19 -17.90
CA GLU A 52 -24.82 -1.90 -18.31
C GLU A 52 -23.28 -2.00 -18.36
N LEU A 53 -22.65 -2.63 -17.37
CA LEU A 53 -21.21 -2.89 -17.37
C LEU A 53 -20.79 -3.77 -18.56
N ARG A 54 -21.51 -4.87 -18.79
CA ARG A 54 -21.22 -5.75 -19.93
C ARG A 54 -21.43 -5.09 -21.28
N ALA A 55 -22.38 -4.17 -21.39
CA ALA A 55 -22.62 -3.42 -22.63
C ALA A 55 -21.56 -2.34 -22.89
N ALA A 56 -20.87 -1.90 -21.85
CA ALA A 56 -19.83 -0.87 -21.92
C ALA A 56 -18.43 -1.45 -22.18
N THR A 57 -18.28 -2.78 -22.23
CA THR A 57 -16.98 -3.44 -22.37
C THR A 57 -16.91 -4.28 -23.66
N PRO A 58 -15.75 -4.31 -24.35
CA PRO A 58 -15.58 -5.11 -25.57
C PRO A 58 -15.30 -6.60 -25.27
N VAL A 59 -15.09 -6.95 -24.00
CA VAL A 59 -14.79 -8.32 -23.55
C VAL A 59 -15.80 -8.79 -22.51
N GLU A 60 -15.88 -10.10 -22.31
CA GLU A 60 -16.67 -10.68 -21.24
C GLU A 60 -16.04 -10.33 -19.88
N LEU A 61 -16.89 -9.95 -18.91
CA LEU A 61 -16.46 -9.69 -17.53
C LEU A 61 -16.58 -10.96 -16.72
N ASP A 62 -15.44 -11.57 -16.41
CA ASP A 62 -15.40 -12.78 -15.60
C ASP A 62 -15.59 -12.47 -14.11
N ALA A 63 -16.08 -13.45 -13.34
CA ALA A 63 -16.30 -13.35 -11.90
C ALA A 63 -17.05 -12.08 -11.46
N LEU A 64 -17.95 -11.54 -12.30
CA LEU A 64 -18.74 -10.35 -11.96
C LEU A 64 -19.61 -10.62 -10.75
N ALA A 65 -19.32 -9.93 -9.63
CA ALA A 65 -20.01 -10.06 -8.36
C ALA A 65 -20.45 -8.71 -7.81
N TYR A 66 -21.55 -8.71 -7.04
CA TYR A 66 -22.04 -7.58 -6.27
C TYR A 66 -22.13 -8.00 -4.81
N GLU A 67 -21.50 -7.24 -3.93
CA GLU A 67 -21.48 -7.49 -2.50
C GLU A 67 -22.05 -6.29 -1.73
N ASP A 68 -22.84 -6.54 -0.70
CA ASP A 68 -23.27 -5.49 0.19
C ASP A 68 -22.10 -5.07 1.09
N VAL A 69 -21.70 -3.81 0.95
CA VAL A 69 -20.74 -3.20 1.87
C VAL A 69 -21.50 -2.71 3.08
N PRO A 70 -21.07 -3.02 4.32
CA PRO A 70 -21.75 -2.59 5.54
C PRO A 70 -22.16 -1.12 5.48
N ALA A 71 -23.42 -0.82 5.83
CA ALA A 71 -24.01 0.51 5.69
C ALA A 71 -23.24 1.60 6.46
N ASP A 72 -22.51 1.19 7.48
CA ASP A 72 -21.70 2.04 8.35
C ASP A 72 -20.29 2.39 7.79
N TRP A 73 -19.91 1.83 6.65
CA TRP A 73 -18.59 2.13 6.05
C TRP A 73 -18.41 3.63 5.71
N ARG A 74 -19.45 4.32 5.19
CA ARG A 74 -19.41 5.78 5.02
C ARG A 74 -19.49 6.53 6.33
N GLU A 75 -20.23 5.99 7.28
CA GLU A 75 -20.38 6.56 8.62
C GLU A 75 -19.11 6.32 9.43
N ARG A 76 -18.48 5.16 9.33
CA ARG A 76 -17.11 4.91 9.78
C ARG A 76 -16.15 5.95 9.18
N ARG A 77 -16.18 6.15 7.87
CA ARG A 77 -15.35 7.15 7.18
C ARG A 77 -15.66 8.60 7.61
N ARG A 78 -16.90 8.92 7.99
CA ARG A 78 -17.31 10.23 8.53
C ARG A 78 -17.00 10.40 10.01
N ARG A 79 -17.16 9.33 10.81
CA ARG A 79 -16.83 9.33 12.24
C ARG A 79 -15.35 9.57 12.50
N PHE A 80 -14.50 9.19 11.58
CA PHE A 80 -13.06 9.41 11.67
C PHE A 80 -12.63 10.87 11.43
N GLY A 81 -13.56 11.83 11.26
CA GLY A 81 -13.21 13.21 10.96
C GLY A 81 -12.37 13.30 9.68
N GLY A 82 -12.16 14.46 9.09
CA GLY A 82 -11.46 14.61 7.79
C GLY A 82 -9.97 14.25 7.78
N GLY A 83 -9.47 13.44 8.71
CA GLY A 83 -8.07 13.11 8.93
C GLY A 83 -7.72 11.62 8.99
N ALA A 84 -8.61 10.76 9.48
CA ALA A 84 -8.35 9.32 9.56
C ALA A 84 -8.50 8.64 8.20
N VAL A 85 -7.59 7.71 7.90
CA VAL A 85 -7.54 6.96 6.64
C VAL A 85 -7.75 5.48 6.95
N LEU A 86 -8.83 4.91 6.43
CA LEU A 86 -9.12 3.49 6.55
C LEU A 86 -8.39 2.73 5.43
N ILE A 87 -7.55 1.78 5.83
CA ILE A 87 -6.85 0.86 4.93
C ILE A 87 -7.55 -0.48 5.01
N SER A 88 -8.36 -0.80 4.02
CA SER A 88 -9.25 -1.96 4.07
C SER A 88 -10.21 -1.89 5.29
N ASP A 89 -10.72 -3.04 5.73
CA ASP A 89 -11.53 -3.21 6.95
C ASP A 89 -10.69 -3.62 8.19
N ARG A 90 -9.36 -3.60 8.09
CA ARG A 90 -8.44 -4.15 9.08
C ARG A 90 -7.59 -3.10 9.79
N LEU A 91 -7.25 -1.99 9.14
CA LEU A 91 -6.32 -1.00 9.64
C LEU A 91 -6.81 0.43 9.40
N VAL A 92 -6.61 1.30 10.38
CA VAL A 92 -6.83 2.74 10.25
C VAL A 92 -5.57 3.51 10.65
N VAL A 93 -5.20 4.49 9.83
CA VAL A 93 -4.20 5.51 10.18
C VAL A 93 -4.92 6.77 10.59
N ARG A 94 -4.66 7.26 11.80
CA ARG A 94 -5.30 8.47 12.32
C ARG A 94 -4.34 9.38 13.07
N SER A 95 -4.73 10.63 13.23
CA SER A 95 -4.09 11.56 14.17
C SER A 95 -4.48 11.24 15.62
N PRO A 96 -3.65 11.55 16.62
CA PRO A 96 -4.04 11.46 18.03
C PRO A 96 -5.23 12.38 18.41
N HIS A 97 -5.53 13.37 17.57
CA HIS A 97 -6.67 14.29 17.75
C HIS A 97 -7.95 13.81 17.04
N ASP A 98 -7.87 12.76 16.24
CA ASP A 98 -9.05 12.17 15.61
C ASP A 98 -9.81 11.31 16.65
N PRO A 99 -11.13 11.11 16.49
CA PRO A 99 -11.91 10.25 17.37
C PRO A 99 -11.34 8.82 17.47
N GLU A 100 -11.60 8.17 18.61
CA GLU A 100 -11.27 6.76 18.79
C GLU A 100 -11.97 5.88 17.75
N VAL A 101 -11.32 4.79 17.40
CA VAL A 101 -11.74 3.86 16.37
C VAL A 101 -12.60 2.76 16.99
N PRO A 102 -13.66 2.27 16.29
CA PRO A 102 -14.42 1.12 16.75
C PRO A 102 -13.56 -0.11 17.00
N GLU A 103 -13.94 -0.92 18.00
CA GLU A 103 -13.28 -2.19 18.27
C GLU A 103 -13.15 -3.06 17.01
N GLY A 104 -12.02 -3.75 16.88
CA GLY A 104 -11.74 -4.69 15.80
C GLY A 104 -10.86 -4.16 14.67
N LEU A 105 -10.53 -2.85 14.64
CA LEU A 105 -9.56 -2.28 13.71
C LEU A 105 -8.20 -2.08 14.40
N MET A 106 -7.14 -2.42 13.69
CA MET A 106 -5.79 -2.05 14.12
C MET A 106 -5.57 -0.55 13.88
N GLU A 107 -5.20 0.18 14.92
CA GLU A 107 -4.92 1.60 14.82
C GLU A 107 -3.43 1.86 14.65
N VAL A 108 -3.08 2.73 13.71
CA VAL A 108 -1.76 3.36 13.61
C VAL A 108 -1.93 4.86 13.84
N VAL A 109 -1.51 5.33 15.02
CA VAL A 109 -1.71 6.72 15.45
C VAL A 109 -0.47 7.54 15.08
N ILE A 110 -0.62 8.45 14.13
CA ILE A 110 0.46 9.27 13.58
C ILE A 110 0.21 10.74 13.85
N GLU A 111 1.10 11.38 14.62
CA GLU A 111 1.13 12.83 14.70
C GLU A 111 1.63 13.39 13.38
N ARG A 112 0.85 14.31 12.82
CA ARG A 112 1.21 15.00 11.58
C ARG A 112 2.08 16.20 11.94
N GLY A 113 3.39 16.00 11.95
CA GLY A 113 4.35 17.06 12.22
C GLY A 113 4.63 17.95 11.01
N ALA A 114 5.60 18.85 11.16
CA ALA A 114 6.00 19.78 10.11
C ALA A 114 6.71 19.12 8.92
N SER A 115 7.28 17.93 9.10
CA SER A 115 7.95 17.16 8.04
C SER A 115 6.98 16.50 7.04
N GLY A 116 5.72 16.36 7.41
CA GLY A 116 4.57 16.15 6.51
C GLY A 116 4.49 14.86 5.70
N PHE A 117 5.57 14.14 5.40
CA PHE A 117 5.53 12.96 4.56
C PHE A 117 5.32 11.68 5.37
N GLY A 118 4.50 10.76 4.81
CA GLY A 118 4.26 9.46 5.43
C GLY A 118 3.10 9.42 6.43
N SER A 119 2.31 10.48 6.57
CA SER A 119 1.17 10.56 7.50
C SER A 119 -0.01 9.63 7.18
N GLY A 120 0.12 8.75 6.18
CA GLY A 120 -0.93 7.84 5.73
C GLY A 120 -1.96 8.43 4.78
N SER A 121 -1.95 9.73 4.52
CA SER A 121 -2.91 10.38 3.61
C SER A 121 -2.56 10.20 2.13
N HIS A 122 -1.29 10.00 1.79
CA HIS A 122 -0.85 9.84 0.41
C HIS A 122 -1.21 8.45 -0.13
N PRO A 123 -1.68 8.32 -1.39
CA PRO A 123 -2.06 7.03 -1.99
C PRO A 123 -0.97 5.97 -1.90
N THR A 124 0.30 6.32 -2.12
CA THR A 124 1.44 5.39 -2.04
C THR A 124 1.57 4.75 -0.66
N THR A 125 1.41 5.52 0.43
CA THR A 125 1.46 4.99 1.80
C THR A 125 0.28 4.05 2.04
N GLN A 126 -0.91 4.38 1.55
CA GLN A 126 -2.11 3.54 1.67
C GLN A 126 -1.93 2.20 0.95
N MET A 127 -1.39 2.23 -0.27
CA MET A 127 -1.09 1.03 -1.05
C MET A 127 -0.03 0.16 -0.36
N CYS A 128 1.07 0.76 0.15
CA CYS A 128 2.07 0.01 0.92
C CYS A 128 1.47 -0.67 2.15
N LEU A 129 0.60 0.02 2.90
CA LEU A 129 -0.11 -0.55 4.05
C LEU A 129 -1.06 -1.68 3.61
N GLY A 130 -1.75 -1.51 2.49
CA GLY A 130 -2.60 -2.55 1.91
C GLY A 130 -1.81 -3.83 1.59
N LEU A 131 -0.66 -3.68 0.91
CA LEU A 131 0.23 -4.80 0.59
C LEU A 131 0.85 -5.43 1.85
N LEU A 132 1.16 -4.63 2.86
CA LEU A 132 1.68 -5.12 4.13
C LEU A 132 0.67 -6.00 4.88
N LEU A 133 -0.63 -5.67 4.81
CA LEU A 133 -1.71 -6.46 5.41
C LEU A 133 -1.90 -7.85 4.78
N ASP A 134 -1.34 -8.08 3.60
CA ASP A 134 -1.41 -9.38 2.91
C ASP A 134 -0.30 -10.34 3.33
N LEU A 135 0.69 -9.85 4.06
CA LEU A 135 1.83 -10.64 4.50
C LEU A 135 1.64 -11.16 5.92
N GLU A 136 1.98 -12.43 6.11
CA GLU A 136 2.13 -13.00 7.45
C GLU A 136 3.53 -12.69 7.99
N PRO A 137 3.68 -12.17 9.22
CA PRO A 137 4.97 -11.86 9.80
C PRO A 137 5.85 -13.11 9.92
N ALA A 138 7.06 -13.02 9.36
CA ALA A 138 8.03 -14.11 9.34
C ALA A 138 9.45 -13.58 9.47
N GLY A 139 9.74 -12.89 10.57
CA GLY A 139 11.04 -12.27 10.84
C GLY A 139 10.98 -10.76 11.00
N GLY A 140 12.07 -10.07 10.70
CA GLY A 140 12.17 -8.63 10.86
C GLY A 140 11.72 -7.85 9.63
N ALA A 141 11.51 -6.53 9.83
CA ALA A 141 11.17 -5.60 8.76
C ALA A 141 12.08 -4.37 8.78
N THR A 142 12.41 -3.86 7.60
CA THR A 142 13.15 -2.61 7.41
C THR A 142 12.35 -1.66 6.55
N ASP A 143 12.17 -0.42 7.00
CA ASP A 143 11.48 0.67 6.30
C ASP A 143 12.51 1.74 5.90
N LEU A 144 12.77 1.88 4.61
CA LEU A 144 13.79 2.79 4.07
C LEU A 144 13.12 4.01 3.41
N GLY A 145 13.52 5.20 3.89
CA GLY A 145 12.77 6.43 3.69
C GLY A 145 11.50 6.43 4.55
N CYS A 146 11.65 6.06 5.83
CA CYS A 146 10.51 5.77 6.71
C CYS A 146 9.66 7.00 7.06
N GLY A 147 10.15 8.22 6.79
CA GLY A 147 9.44 9.44 7.17
C GLY A 147 9.06 9.46 8.65
N VAL A 148 7.78 9.67 8.92
CA VAL A 148 7.23 9.69 10.29
C VAL A 148 6.98 8.30 10.88
N GLY A 149 7.42 7.23 10.21
CA GLY A 149 7.45 5.86 10.72
C GLY A 149 6.18 5.04 10.50
N THR A 150 5.26 5.47 9.66
CA THR A 150 3.94 4.84 9.50
C THR A 150 4.02 3.37 9.10
N LEU A 151 4.82 3.02 8.09
CA LEU A 151 4.95 1.63 7.62
C LEU A 151 5.67 0.76 8.66
N ALA A 152 6.77 1.26 9.24
CA ALA A 152 7.49 0.56 10.30
C ALA A 152 6.61 0.28 11.52
N ILE A 153 5.82 1.26 11.96
CA ILE A 153 4.89 1.10 13.09
C ILE A 153 3.79 0.10 12.76
N ALA A 154 3.23 0.14 11.55
CA ALA A 154 2.24 -0.83 11.10
C ALA A 154 2.83 -2.24 11.06
N ALA A 155 4.05 -2.42 10.54
CA ALA A 155 4.75 -3.70 10.53
C ALA A 155 4.95 -4.25 11.95
N ALA A 156 5.40 -3.42 12.89
CA ALA A 156 5.57 -3.82 14.29
C ALA A 156 4.24 -4.24 14.93
N LYS A 157 3.14 -3.52 14.68
CA LYS A 157 1.80 -3.88 15.17
C LYS A 157 1.27 -5.18 14.58
N LEU A 158 1.65 -5.51 13.36
CA LEU A 158 1.30 -6.78 12.70
C LEU A 158 2.12 -7.96 13.25
N GLY A 159 3.20 -7.71 14.00
CA GLY A 159 4.02 -8.75 14.62
C GLY A 159 5.38 -8.98 13.94
N TRP A 160 5.77 -8.16 12.95
CA TRP A 160 7.14 -8.16 12.44
C TRP A 160 8.12 -7.75 13.55
N SER A 161 9.21 -8.47 13.73
CA SER A 161 10.22 -8.18 14.76
C SER A 161 11.57 -8.82 14.42
N PRO A 162 12.69 -8.09 14.60
CA PRO A 162 12.78 -6.67 14.96
C PRO A 162 12.41 -5.76 13.78
N VAL A 163 11.98 -4.52 14.07
CA VAL A 163 11.66 -3.52 13.06
C VAL A 163 12.64 -2.36 13.11
N SER A 164 13.13 -1.93 11.94
CA SER A 164 14.01 -0.77 11.78
C SER A 164 13.46 0.20 10.76
N GLY A 165 13.57 1.50 10.99
CA GLY A 165 13.26 2.56 10.03
C GLY A 165 14.46 3.50 9.85
N LEU A 166 14.81 3.81 8.61
CA LEU A 166 15.87 4.77 8.30
C LEU A 166 15.33 5.91 7.42
N ASP A 167 15.78 7.13 7.71
CA ASP A 167 15.50 8.30 6.88
C ASP A 167 16.66 9.29 6.92
N ARG A 168 16.86 10.02 5.84
CA ARG A 168 17.88 11.07 5.74
C ARG A 168 17.48 12.37 6.44
N GLU A 169 16.20 12.52 6.78
CA GLU A 169 15.67 13.71 7.44
C GLU A 169 15.61 13.52 8.96
N ALA A 170 16.56 14.13 9.70
CA ALA A 170 16.64 14.00 11.15
C ALA A 170 15.34 14.43 11.89
N PRO A 171 14.59 15.46 11.46
CA PRO A 171 13.28 15.77 12.04
C PRO A 171 12.28 14.65 11.89
N ALA A 172 12.21 13.97 10.72
CA ALA A 172 11.32 12.84 10.48
C ALA A 172 11.61 11.69 11.45
N ILE A 173 12.89 11.38 11.70
CA ILE A 173 13.30 10.35 12.67
C ILE A 173 12.86 10.70 14.11
N GLN A 174 12.89 11.96 14.50
CA GLN A 174 12.38 12.37 15.80
C GLN A 174 10.87 12.14 15.92
N GLU A 175 10.12 12.47 14.88
CA GLU A 175 8.69 12.23 14.77
C GLU A 175 8.38 10.74 14.76
N ALA A 176 9.11 9.93 13.98
CA ALA A 176 8.96 8.47 13.92
C ALA A 176 9.13 7.82 15.31
N ARG A 177 10.16 8.20 16.05
CA ARG A 177 10.37 7.73 17.43
C ARG A 177 9.24 8.14 18.38
N ALA A 178 8.72 9.36 18.24
CA ALA A 178 7.58 9.82 19.03
C ALA A 178 6.31 9.04 18.69
N ASN A 179 6.07 8.78 17.40
CA ASN A 179 4.94 7.99 16.91
C ASN A 179 5.03 6.53 17.37
N ALA A 180 6.22 5.89 17.32
CA ALA A 180 6.41 4.53 17.83
C ALA A 180 6.04 4.42 19.30
N ARG A 181 6.53 5.35 20.14
CA ARG A 181 6.14 5.41 21.58
C ARG A 181 4.63 5.57 21.75
N ARG A 182 3.98 6.45 20.96
CA ARG A 182 2.53 6.67 21.02
C ARG A 182 1.74 5.41 20.68
N ASN A 183 2.25 4.61 19.77
CA ASN A 183 1.65 3.34 19.36
C ASN A 183 2.01 2.15 20.26
N GLY A 184 2.90 2.33 21.24
CA GLY A 184 3.34 1.26 22.14
C GLY A 184 4.12 0.15 21.43
N VAL A 185 4.83 0.47 20.34
CA VAL A 185 5.60 -0.51 19.57
C VAL A 185 7.10 -0.29 19.75
N GLU A 186 7.86 -1.40 19.69
CA GLU A 186 9.31 -1.39 19.63
C GLU A 186 9.75 -1.36 18.17
N ALA A 187 10.38 -0.27 17.75
CA ALA A 187 11.00 -0.11 16.45
C ALA A 187 12.21 0.83 16.59
N GLU A 188 13.29 0.50 15.91
CA GLU A 188 14.51 1.29 15.91
C GLU A 188 14.50 2.28 14.74
N PHE A 189 14.71 3.57 15.03
CA PHE A 189 14.77 4.60 13.99
C PHE A 189 16.14 5.26 13.96
N GLY A 190 16.77 5.27 12.77
CA GLY A 190 18.09 5.81 12.51
C GLY A 190 18.09 6.91 11.47
N HIS A 191 18.86 7.99 11.73
CA HIS A 191 19.16 9.00 10.71
C HIS A 191 20.27 8.47 9.82
N ALA A 192 19.97 8.18 8.57
CA ALA A 192 20.93 7.65 7.59
C ALA A 192 20.47 7.94 6.14
N ASP A 193 21.44 8.12 5.27
CA ASP A 193 21.22 8.15 3.84
C ASP A 193 21.37 6.73 3.29
N VAL A 194 20.33 6.23 2.63
CA VAL A 194 20.27 4.87 2.08
C VAL A 194 21.32 4.62 0.99
N GLU A 195 21.82 5.69 0.35
CA GLU A 195 22.86 5.58 -0.72
C GLU A 195 24.26 5.34 -0.15
N THR A 196 24.50 5.68 1.12
CA THR A 196 25.86 5.68 1.70
C THR A 196 25.96 4.87 2.99
N ALA A 197 24.85 4.53 3.62
CA ALA A 197 24.84 3.81 4.90
C ALA A 197 24.86 2.29 4.72
N GLU A 198 25.33 1.58 5.74
CA GLU A 198 25.08 0.16 5.89
C GLU A 198 23.60 -0.04 6.30
N LEU A 199 22.88 -0.82 5.47
CA LEU A 199 21.44 -0.99 5.63
C LEU A 199 21.13 -2.25 6.47
N PRO A 200 20.33 -2.15 7.54
CA PRO A 200 19.93 -3.28 8.37
C PRO A 200 18.80 -4.07 7.65
N LEU A 201 19.10 -4.65 6.48
CA LEU A 201 18.11 -5.37 5.68
C LEU A 201 17.62 -6.62 6.43
N ARG A 202 16.30 -6.80 6.42
CA ARG A 202 15.57 -7.89 7.07
C ARG A 202 14.74 -8.66 6.05
N GLU A 203 13.97 -9.64 6.52
CA GLU A 203 13.11 -10.50 5.71
C GLU A 203 12.07 -9.71 4.90
N LEU A 204 11.53 -8.64 5.45
CA LEU A 204 10.69 -7.66 4.77
C LEU A 204 11.44 -6.34 4.60
N LEU A 205 11.56 -5.88 3.36
CA LEU A 205 12.01 -4.54 3.03
C LEU A 205 10.82 -3.71 2.53
N MET A 206 10.63 -2.53 3.08
CA MET A 206 9.64 -1.55 2.61
C MET A 206 10.36 -0.30 2.14
N ALA A 207 9.97 0.22 0.98
CA ALA A 207 10.49 1.47 0.44
C ALA A 207 9.41 2.20 -0.37
N ASN A 208 8.97 3.35 0.14
CA ASN A 208 8.13 4.28 -0.59
C ASN A 208 8.99 5.47 -1.04
N ALA A 209 9.73 5.28 -2.14
CA ALA A 209 10.82 6.15 -2.54
C ALA A 209 10.91 6.27 -4.08
N PRO A 210 11.59 7.29 -4.62
CA PRO A 210 11.74 7.44 -6.07
C PRO A 210 12.68 6.37 -6.69
N PRO A 211 12.59 6.13 -8.02
CA PRO A 211 13.34 5.08 -8.73
C PRO A 211 14.85 5.03 -8.47
N PRO A 212 15.59 6.15 -8.35
CA PRO A 212 17.03 6.08 -8.04
C PRO A 212 17.33 5.34 -6.74
N VAL A 213 16.50 5.53 -5.71
CA VAL A 213 16.65 4.84 -4.42
C VAL A 213 16.39 3.34 -4.61
N HIS A 214 15.35 2.95 -5.36
CA HIS A 214 15.08 1.54 -5.63
C HIS A 214 16.21 0.82 -6.34
N ARG A 215 16.94 1.49 -7.26
CA ARG A 215 18.14 0.91 -7.90
C ARG A 215 19.23 0.59 -6.87
N VAL A 216 19.48 1.50 -5.95
CA VAL A 216 20.47 1.28 -4.87
C VAL A 216 20.02 0.13 -3.97
N LEU A 217 18.76 0.11 -3.57
CA LEU A 217 18.21 -0.93 -2.71
C LEU A 217 18.24 -2.30 -3.38
N ALA A 218 17.84 -2.41 -4.64
CA ALA A 218 17.88 -3.65 -5.40
C ALA A 218 19.30 -4.24 -5.49
N ALA A 219 20.32 -3.39 -5.64
CA ALA A 219 21.73 -3.82 -5.65
C ALA A 219 22.23 -4.26 -4.26
N ALA A 220 21.63 -3.75 -3.17
CA ALA A 220 22.00 -4.08 -1.79
C ALA A 220 21.25 -5.30 -1.23
N VAL A 221 20.16 -5.73 -1.88
CA VAL A 221 19.33 -6.87 -1.42
C VAL A 221 20.15 -8.15 -1.29
N THR A 222 20.04 -8.79 -0.13
CA THR A 222 20.66 -10.09 0.17
C THR A 222 19.63 -11.22 0.11
N PRO A 223 20.04 -12.50 0.09
CA PRO A 223 19.11 -13.64 0.17
C PRO A 223 18.21 -13.67 1.42
N GLN A 224 18.55 -12.94 2.46
CA GLN A 224 17.74 -12.81 3.67
C GLN A 224 16.42 -12.07 3.38
N VAL A 225 16.42 -11.07 2.48
CA VAL A 225 15.21 -10.34 2.08
C VAL A 225 14.33 -11.27 1.26
N ARG A 226 13.15 -11.57 1.78
CA ARG A 226 12.16 -12.46 1.16
C ARG A 226 11.08 -11.69 0.42
N HIS A 227 10.68 -10.55 0.98
CA HIS A 227 9.64 -9.69 0.42
C HIS A 227 10.11 -8.25 0.36
N VAL A 228 9.69 -7.55 -0.71
CA VAL A 228 9.90 -6.11 -0.84
C VAL A 228 8.57 -5.44 -1.19
N ILE A 229 8.17 -4.44 -0.41
CA ILE A 229 7.09 -3.53 -0.78
C ILE A 229 7.72 -2.28 -1.37
N VAL A 230 7.42 -2.05 -2.65
CA VAL A 230 7.93 -0.94 -3.46
C VAL A 230 6.79 0.03 -3.73
N SER A 231 7.00 1.33 -3.55
CA SER A 231 6.12 2.41 -4.04
C SER A 231 6.90 3.73 -4.17
N GLY A 232 6.19 4.84 -4.41
CA GLY A 232 6.82 6.12 -4.71
C GLY A 232 7.27 6.23 -6.17
N ILE A 233 6.72 5.40 -7.03
CA ILE A 233 6.96 5.32 -8.46
C ILE A 233 5.65 5.51 -9.22
N VAL A 234 5.75 6.00 -10.45
CA VAL A 234 4.63 6.10 -11.39
C VAL A 234 4.68 4.97 -12.42
N GLU A 235 3.58 4.77 -13.14
CA GLU A 235 3.42 3.65 -14.09
C GLU A 235 4.60 3.53 -15.09
N GLY A 236 5.05 4.64 -15.67
CA GLY A 236 6.18 4.65 -16.63
C GLY A 236 7.55 4.28 -16.03
N GLU A 237 7.67 4.18 -14.72
CA GLU A 237 8.89 3.82 -13.98
C GLU A 237 8.88 2.37 -13.48
N MET A 238 7.73 1.70 -13.59
CA MET A 238 7.48 0.38 -13.03
C MET A 238 8.43 -0.69 -13.60
N GLU A 239 8.58 -0.75 -14.93
CA GLU A 239 9.41 -1.76 -15.59
C GLU A 239 10.88 -1.68 -15.16
N GLU A 240 11.43 -0.47 -15.05
CA GLU A 240 12.80 -0.26 -14.63
C GLU A 240 13.02 -0.78 -13.20
N VAL A 241 12.13 -0.44 -12.29
CA VAL A 241 12.21 -0.85 -10.89
C VAL A 241 12.02 -2.36 -10.74
N GLN A 242 11.06 -2.95 -11.46
CA GLN A 242 10.87 -4.40 -11.50
C GLN A 242 12.12 -5.14 -12.00
N ALA A 243 12.73 -4.66 -13.09
CA ALA A 243 13.93 -5.27 -13.65
C ALA A 243 15.11 -5.24 -12.67
N ALA A 244 15.25 -4.14 -11.91
CA ALA A 244 16.30 -4.03 -10.90
C ALA A 244 16.14 -5.08 -9.79
N TYR A 245 14.95 -5.27 -9.26
CA TYR A 245 14.70 -6.27 -8.22
C TYR A 245 14.68 -7.71 -8.76
N ALA A 246 14.23 -7.93 -10.00
CA ALA A 246 14.28 -9.24 -10.65
C ALA A 246 15.73 -9.74 -10.80
N ALA A 247 16.69 -8.85 -11.06
CA ALA A 247 18.12 -9.20 -11.06
C ALA A 247 18.62 -9.69 -9.69
N ALA A 248 17.95 -9.32 -8.59
CA ALA A 248 18.21 -9.81 -7.23
C ALA A 248 17.34 -11.02 -6.85
N GLY A 249 16.57 -11.60 -7.79
CA GLY A 249 15.69 -12.76 -7.59
C GLY A 249 14.40 -12.44 -6.85
N LEU A 250 13.90 -11.20 -6.97
CA LEU A 250 12.61 -10.76 -6.40
C LEU A 250 11.66 -10.41 -7.53
N HIS A 251 10.54 -11.12 -7.60
CA HIS A 251 9.58 -11.04 -8.70
C HIS A 251 8.22 -10.54 -8.22
N PRO A 252 7.43 -9.85 -9.07
CA PRO A 252 6.12 -9.34 -8.71
C PRO A 252 5.16 -10.47 -8.25
N GLN A 253 4.55 -10.29 -7.09
CA GLN A 253 3.52 -11.16 -6.56
C GLN A 253 2.15 -10.47 -6.54
N ARG A 254 2.16 -9.14 -6.32
CA ARG A 254 0.94 -8.33 -6.27
C ARG A 254 1.26 -6.88 -6.61
N GLY A 255 0.33 -6.21 -7.30
CA GLY A 255 0.40 -4.78 -7.60
C GLY A 255 -0.84 -4.04 -7.11
N MET A 256 -0.69 -2.76 -6.87
CA MET A 256 -1.76 -1.79 -6.63
C MET A 256 -1.46 -0.51 -7.39
N ALA A 257 -2.50 0.14 -7.90
CA ALA A 257 -2.42 1.44 -8.56
C ALA A 257 -3.44 2.42 -7.95
N ALA A 258 -3.07 3.67 -7.83
CA ALA A 258 -3.96 4.75 -7.43
C ALA A 258 -3.51 6.05 -8.11
N ASP A 259 -4.38 6.64 -8.90
CA ASP A 259 -4.05 7.74 -9.81
C ASP A 259 -2.89 7.33 -10.75
N THR A 260 -1.78 8.06 -10.70
CA THR A 260 -0.55 7.74 -11.46
C THR A 260 0.45 6.92 -10.66
N TRP A 261 0.18 6.62 -9.40
CA TRP A 261 1.10 5.95 -8.49
C TRP A 261 0.93 4.44 -8.50
N ILE A 262 2.04 3.73 -8.39
CA ILE A 262 2.11 2.27 -8.32
C ILE A 262 2.73 1.85 -6.99
N ALA A 263 2.22 0.72 -6.46
CA ALA A 263 2.88 -0.05 -5.42
C ALA A 263 2.92 -1.53 -5.79
N MET A 264 4.01 -2.21 -5.43
CA MET A 264 4.21 -3.62 -5.73
C MET A 264 4.69 -4.37 -4.49
N LEU A 265 4.18 -5.57 -4.31
CA LEU A 265 4.78 -6.60 -3.47
C LEU A 265 5.61 -7.51 -4.37
N LEU A 266 6.90 -7.57 -4.08
CA LEU A 266 7.83 -8.47 -4.75
C LEU A 266 8.24 -9.56 -3.76
N GLY A 267 8.46 -10.78 -4.25
CA GLY A 267 8.89 -11.90 -3.43
C GLY A 267 9.87 -12.81 -4.15
N ARG A 268 10.60 -13.62 -3.38
CA ARG A 268 11.42 -14.68 -3.95
C ARG A 268 10.52 -15.84 -4.37
N GLU A 269 10.87 -16.46 -5.48
CA GLU A 269 10.31 -17.76 -5.85
C GLU A 269 10.69 -18.81 -4.78
N ALA A 270 9.76 -19.71 -4.45
CA ALA A 270 9.92 -20.73 -3.44
C ALA A 270 10.90 -21.86 -3.90
#